data_7660935baa6d4ec6068598e8fa05e706
#
_entry.id   7660935baa6d4ec6068598e8fa05e706
#
_cell.length_a   1.000
_cell.length_b   1.000
_cell.length_c   1.000
_cell.angle_alpha   90.00
_cell.angle_beta   90.00
_cell.angle_gamma   90.00
#
_symmetry.space_group_name_H-M   'P 1'
#
loop_
_entity.id
_entity.type
_entity.pdbx_description
1 polymer ?
#
loop_
_entity_poly.entity_id
_entity_poly.type
_entity_poly.pdbx_seq_one_letter_code
_entity_poly.pdbx_strand_id
1 'polypeptide(L)'
;SKLYKFDSSFYYRLAKVSLASAKVNESSKLQSVAKQMLSLSKARGGYCLVLGGVDGSLILEMVKQSDFQFILLEEDPEVAHKIRKNLDSAGVYGARATVKLGSLRERVFGPMMFNLIVSERDVLAGTIPKDPAPEVFRYLAPAGGALVFSKGKEALLTKKWFGNLDTRYIRNEKNETVWFVSERPRLKGSGDW
;
A
#
# COMPACT_ATOMS: atom_id res chain seq x y z
N SER A 1 -15.48 51.42 -28.26
CA SER A 1 -14.79 50.13 -28.06
C SER A 1 -15.07 49.60 -26.64
N LYS A 2 -15.85 48.53 -26.53
CA LYS A 2 -16.09 47.83 -25.27
C LYS A 2 -14.89 46.93 -25.00
N LEU A 3 -13.97 47.36 -24.13
CA LEU A 3 -12.97 46.52 -23.54
C LEU A 3 -13.67 45.46 -22.64
N TYR A 4 -13.65 44.19 -23.04
CA TYR A 4 -13.99 43.08 -22.19
C TYR A 4 -12.97 42.99 -21.05
N LYS A 5 -13.35 43.38 -19.84
CA LYS A 5 -12.56 43.05 -18.64
C LYS A 5 -12.57 41.54 -18.47
N PHE A 6 -11.42 40.94 -18.71
CA PHE A 6 -11.18 39.52 -18.40
C PHE A 6 -11.32 39.33 -16.90
N ASP A 7 -12.37 38.63 -16.44
CA ASP A 7 -12.58 38.34 -15.04
C ASP A 7 -11.71 37.16 -14.62
N SER A 8 -10.54 37.47 -14.07
CA SER A 8 -9.59 36.47 -13.53
C SER A 8 -10.20 35.59 -12.43
N SER A 9 -11.29 36.05 -11.78
CA SER A 9 -11.99 35.33 -10.72
C SER A 9 -12.70 34.06 -11.25
N PHE A 10 -13.17 34.10 -12.51
CA PHE A 10 -13.83 32.98 -13.16
C PHE A 10 -12.86 31.81 -13.42
N TYR A 11 -11.65 32.09 -13.92
CA TYR A 11 -10.62 31.07 -14.11
C TYR A 11 -10.10 30.49 -12.79
N TYR A 12 -10.03 31.31 -11.73
CA TYR A 12 -9.65 30.85 -10.40
C TYR A 12 -10.70 29.89 -9.80
N ARG A 13 -12.00 30.14 -10.06
CA ARG A 13 -13.08 29.25 -9.63
C ARG A 13 -13.08 27.95 -10.43
N LEU A 14 -12.92 27.99 -11.74
CA LEU A 14 -12.83 26.80 -12.58
C LEU A 14 -11.62 25.94 -12.21
N ALA A 15 -10.45 26.55 -11.96
CA ALA A 15 -9.25 25.84 -11.52
C ALA A 15 -9.48 25.17 -10.14
N LYS A 16 -10.13 25.84 -9.17
CA LYS A 16 -10.48 25.24 -7.87
C LYS A 16 -11.45 24.08 -8.00
N VAL A 17 -12.47 24.20 -8.85
CA VAL A 17 -13.46 23.13 -9.08
C VAL A 17 -12.81 21.93 -9.76
N SER A 18 -11.94 22.15 -10.76
CA SER A 18 -11.22 21.05 -11.42
C SER A 18 -10.23 20.36 -10.50
N LEU A 19 -9.49 21.10 -9.66
CA LEU A 19 -8.61 20.55 -8.63
C LEU A 19 -9.36 19.77 -7.55
N ALA A 20 -10.51 20.26 -7.13
CA ALA A 20 -11.35 19.56 -6.15
C ALA A 20 -11.92 18.25 -6.74
N SER A 21 -12.41 18.27 -7.99
CA SER A 21 -12.93 17.07 -8.66
C SER A 21 -11.82 16.05 -8.95
N ALA A 22 -10.62 16.48 -9.32
CA ALA A 22 -9.46 15.61 -9.50
C ALA A 22 -9.07 14.91 -8.18
N LYS A 23 -9.00 15.65 -7.07
CA LYS A 23 -8.72 15.09 -5.74
C LYS A 23 -9.80 14.10 -5.27
N VAL A 24 -11.07 14.35 -5.54
CA VAL A 24 -12.17 13.44 -5.21
C VAL A 24 -12.06 12.15 -6.03
N ASN A 25 -11.72 12.23 -7.31
CA ASN A 25 -11.52 11.06 -8.16
C ASN A 25 -10.30 10.24 -7.75
N GLU A 26 -9.19 10.87 -7.37
CA GLU A 26 -8.01 10.18 -6.84
C GLU A 26 -8.31 9.48 -5.51
N SER A 27 -9.01 10.14 -4.60
CA SER A 27 -9.42 9.56 -3.32
C SER A 27 -10.33 8.35 -3.50
N SER A 28 -11.33 8.42 -4.38
CA SER A 28 -12.23 7.29 -4.65
C SER A 28 -11.52 6.11 -5.31
N LYS A 29 -10.56 6.37 -6.19
CA LYS A 29 -9.72 5.35 -6.81
C LYS A 29 -8.84 4.65 -5.77
N LEU A 30 -8.21 5.42 -4.90
CA LEU A 30 -7.33 4.88 -3.85
C LEU A 30 -8.11 4.07 -2.81
N GLN A 31 -9.32 4.53 -2.44
CA GLN A 31 -10.25 3.78 -1.60
C GLN A 31 -10.59 2.41 -2.22
N SER A 32 -10.88 2.37 -3.52
CA SER A 32 -11.16 1.13 -4.25
C SER A 32 -9.95 0.19 -4.26
N VAL A 33 -8.75 0.73 -4.47
CA VAL A 33 -7.49 -0.03 -4.46
C VAL A 33 -7.23 -0.62 -3.07
N ALA A 34 -7.36 0.18 -2.00
CA ALA A 34 -7.22 -0.28 -0.62
C ALA A 34 -8.20 -1.42 -0.30
N LYS A 35 -9.48 -1.28 -0.69
CA LYS A 35 -10.50 -2.32 -0.53
C LYS A 35 -10.13 -3.62 -1.24
N GLN A 36 -9.62 -3.53 -2.45
CA GLN A 36 -9.19 -4.71 -3.21
C GLN A 36 -8.01 -5.40 -2.51
N MET A 37 -6.96 -4.66 -2.15
CA MET A 37 -5.80 -5.23 -1.46
C MET A 37 -6.19 -5.95 -0.17
N LEU A 38 -7.05 -5.34 0.64
CA LEU A 38 -7.56 -5.94 1.88
C LEU A 38 -8.38 -7.21 1.61
N SER A 39 -9.18 -7.23 0.53
CA SER A 39 -9.98 -8.39 0.17
C SER A 39 -9.16 -9.60 -0.31
N LEU A 40 -7.93 -9.37 -0.75
CA LEU A 40 -7.01 -10.42 -1.18
C LEU A 40 -6.30 -11.12 -0.02
N SER A 41 -6.37 -10.56 1.19
CA SER A 41 -5.94 -11.20 2.42
C SER A 41 -7.08 -11.99 3.06
N LYS A 42 -6.78 -13.16 3.61
CA LYS A 42 -7.72 -13.94 4.43
C LYS A 42 -7.84 -13.38 5.86
N ALA A 43 -6.82 -12.66 6.32
CA ALA A 43 -6.82 -12.02 7.62
C ALA A 43 -7.71 -10.77 7.62
N ARG A 44 -8.44 -10.55 8.71
CA ARG A 44 -9.28 -9.35 8.91
C ARG A 44 -8.59 -8.28 9.74
N GLY A 45 -7.51 -8.63 10.42
CA GLY A 45 -6.72 -7.75 11.27
C GLY A 45 -5.37 -8.37 11.60
N GLY A 46 -4.68 -7.82 12.60
CA GLY A 46 -3.31 -8.14 12.94
C GLY A 46 -2.34 -7.10 12.44
N TYR A 47 -1.13 -7.48 12.07
CA TYR A 47 -0.11 -6.55 11.59
C TYR A 47 -0.02 -6.55 10.06
N CYS A 48 -0.02 -5.34 9.49
CA CYS A 48 0.28 -5.10 8.08
C CYS A 48 1.62 -4.39 7.94
N LEU A 49 2.56 -4.97 7.20
CA LEU A 49 3.80 -4.31 6.80
C LEU A 49 3.60 -3.61 5.46
N VAL A 50 3.95 -2.32 5.41
CA VAL A 50 3.97 -1.54 4.18
C VAL A 50 5.43 -1.28 3.80
N LEU A 51 5.88 -1.82 2.67
CA LEU A 51 7.24 -1.69 2.17
C LEU A 51 7.35 -0.50 1.22
N GLY A 52 8.04 0.54 1.67
CA GLY A 52 8.21 1.78 0.92
C GLY A 52 6.92 2.59 0.78
N GLY A 53 7.04 3.86 1.04
CA GLY A 53 5.94 4.81 1.00
C GLY A 53 6.11 5.91 -0.04
N VAL A 54 5.07 6.71 -0.20
CA VAL A 54 5.04 7.93 -1.01
C VAL A 54 4.56 9.11 -0.16
N ASP A 55 3.39 8.98 0.45
CA ASP A 55 2.82 10.01 1.31
C ASP A 55 1.89 9.47 2.42
N GLY A 56 1.68 8.17 2.50
CA GLY A 56 0.83 7.51 3.50
C GLY A 56 -0.65 7.48 3.16
N SER A 57 -1.04 7.96 1.98
CA SER A 57 -2.46 8.03 1.58
C SER A 57 -3.11 6.65 1.44
N LEU A 58 -2.38 5.65 0.93
CA LEU A 58 -2.87 4.27 0.88
C LEU A 58 -3.11 3.71 2.28
N ILE A 59 -2.19 3.96 3.22
CA ILE A 59 -2.34 3.52 4.61
C ILE A 59 -3.60 4.13 5.23
N LEU A 60 -3.84 5.43 5.01
CA LEU A 60 -5.04 6.11 5.51
C LEU A 60 -6.32 5.45 5.01
N GLU A 61 -6.37 5.10 3.72
CA GLU A 61 -7.54 4.41 3.17
C GLU A 61 -7.70 2.98 3.70
N MET A 62 -6.58 2.27 3.93
CA MET A 62 -6.60 0.92 4.51
C MET A 62 -7.01 0.95 6.00
N VAL A 63 -6.56 1.93 6.78
CA VAL A 63 -6.95 2.13 8.20
C VAL A 63 -8.46 2.30 8.34
N LYS A 64 -9.11 3.05 7.44
CA LYS A 64 -10.57 3.26 7.44
C LYS A 64 -11.38 2.00 7.17
N GLN A 65 -10.77 0.99 6.55
CA GLN A 65 -11.46 -0.17 5.98
C GLN A 65 -11.06 -1.50 6.64
N SER A 66 -10.21 -1.49 7.67
CA SER A 66 -9.71 -2.71 8.32
C SER A 66 -9.32 -2.48 9.78
N ASP A 67 -9.12 -3.59 10.51
CA ASP A 67 -8.63 -3.59 11.90
C ASP A 67 -7.12 -3.84 11.99
N PHE A 68 -6.38 -3.74 10.88
CA PHE A 68 -4.93 -3.89 10.87
C PHE A 68 -4.22 -2.77 11.62
N GLN A 69 -3.12 -3.14 12.28
CA GLN A 69 -2.07 -2.24 12.74
C GLN A 69 -1.02 -2.14 11.64
N PHE A 70 -0.74 -0.93 11.16
CA PHE A 70 0.15 -0.69 10.03
C PHE A 70 1.54 -0.30 10.50
N ILE A 71 2.55 -0.95 9.95
CA ILE A 71 3.96 -0.58 10.14
C ILE A 71 4.53 -0.31 8.75
N LEU A 72 4.83 0.95 8.46
CA LEU A 72 5.52 1.31 7.23
C LEU A 72 7.02 1.29 7.48
N LEU A 73 7.76 0.59 6.62
CA LEU A 73 9.22 0.58 6.59
C LEU A 73 9.69 1.42 5.40
N GLU A 74 10.47 2.46 5.67
CA GLU A 74 10.96 3.42 4.69
C GLU A 74 12.44 3.69 4.89
N GLU A 75 13.21 3.67 3.80
CA GLU A 75 14.65 3.92 3.84
C GLU A 75 14.98 5.41 3.73
N ASP A 76 14.13 6.18 3.05
CA ASP A 76 14.33 7.62 2.85
C ASP A 76 13.78 8.41 4.04
N PRO A 77 14.63 9.17 4.77
CA PRO A 77 14.21 9.93 5.93
C PRO A 77 13.22 11.04 5.61
N GLU A 78 13.33 11.69 4.45
CA GLU A 78 12.43 12.77 4.05
C GLU A 78 11.03 12.22 3.74
N VAL A 79 10.96 11.10 3.02
CA VAL A 79 9.71 10.39 2.75
C VAL A 79 9.08 9.90 4.05
N ALA A 80 9.88 9.30 4.95
CA ALA A 80 9.41 8.86 6.27
C ALA A 80 8.86 10.02 7.10
N HIS A 81 9.53 11.17 7.10
CA HIS A 81 9.07 12.37 7.79
C HIS A 81 7.74 12.89 7.23
N LYS A 82 7.63 13.01 5.91
CA LYS A 82 6.40 13.41 5.22
C LYS A 82 5.22 12.52 5.60
N ILE A 83 5.43 11.20 5.57
CA ILE A 83 4.38 10.22 5.90
C ILE A 83 3.96 10.33 7.36
N ARG A 84 4.92 10.44 8.31
CA ARG A 84 4.61 10.65 9.74
C ARG A 84 3.70 11.86 9.93
N LYS A 85 4.05 12.99 9.31
CA LYS A 85 3.27 14.22 9.38
C LYS A 85 1.85 14.04 8.85
N ASN A 86 1.69 13.34 7.73
CA ASN A 86 0.37 13.11 7.14
C ASN A 86 -0.49 12.18 8.00
N LEU A 87 0.09 11.09 8.53
CA LEU A 87 -0.59 10.15 9.43
C LEU A 87 -0.95 10.81 10.77
N ASP A 88 -0.09 11.68 11.30
CA ASP A 88 -0.32 12.43 12.52
C ASP A 88 -1.45 13.44 12.34
N SER A 89 -1.43 14.21 11.25
CA SER A 89 -2.51 15.14 10.88
C SER A 89 -3.87 14.46 10.73
N ALA A 90 -3.88 13.17 10.38
CA ALA A 90 -5.10 12.35 10.29
C ALA A 90 -5.46 11.67 11.63
N GLY A 91 -4.68 11.85 12.70
CA GLY A 91 -4.93 11.28 14.02
C GLY A 91 -4.73 9.77 14.13
N VAL A 92 -4.00 9.14 13.19
CA VAL A 92 -3.79 7.69 13.16
C VAL A 92 -2.36 7.27 13.52
N TYR A 93 -1.41 8.21 13.51
CA TYR A 93 -0.01 7.93 13.84
C TYR A 93 0.13 7.50 15.31
N GLY A 94 0.89 6.44 15.56
CA GLY A 94 1.08 5.85 16.89
C GLY A 94 -0.10 5.00 17.38
N ALA A 95 -1.33 5.28 16.93
CA ALA A 95 -2.52 4.51 17.33
C ALA A 95 -2.81 3.33 16.39
N ARG A 96 -2.77 3.55 15.08
CA ARG A 96 -3.13 2.57 14.05
C ARG A 96 -2.03 2.39 13.00
N ALA A 97 -1.13 3.34 12.87
CA ALA A 97 -0.04 3.32 11.90
C ALA A 97 1.24 3.91 12.50
N THR A 98 2.37 3.27 12.21
CA THR A 98 3.70 3.76 12.59
C THR A 98 4.62 3.75 11.38
N VAL A 99 5.65 4.61 11.41
CA VAL A 99 6.68 4.68 10.36
C VAL A 99 8.03 4.39 10.98
N LYS A 100 8.67 3.32 10.53
CA LYS A 100 10.01 2.93 10.91
C LYS A 100 10.98 3.30 9.79
N LEU A 101 12.01 4.07 10.12
CA LEU A 101 13.12 4.33 9.21
C LEU A 101 14.07 3.12 9.22
N GLY A 102 14.45 2.65 8.05
CA GLY A 102 15.37 1.52 7.90
C GLY A 102 14.99 0.57 6.77
N SER A 103 15.66 -0.56 6.70
CA SER A 103 15.45 -1.61 5.71
C SER A 103 15.23 -2.98 6.33
N LEU A 104 14.71 -3.94 5.55
CA LEU A 104 14.57 -5.34 6.00
C LEU A 104 15.92 -6.00 6.28
N ARG A 105 17.01 -5.52 5.68
CA ARG A 105 18.38 -6.03 5.89
C ARG A 105 18.85 -5.85 7.33
N GLU A 106 18.33 -4.86 8.03
CA GLU A 106 18.62 -4.60 9.44
C GLU A 106 17.90 -5.56 10.39
N ARG A 107 17.08 -6.48 9.85
CA ARG A 107 16.32 -7.49 10.61
C ARG A 107 15.50 -6.89 11.76
N VAL A 108 14.88 -5.75 11.49
CA VAL A 108 14.12 -4.97 12.47
C VAL A 108 12.84 -5.62 12.95
N PHE A 109 12.43 -6.74 12.33
CA PHE A 109 11.23 -7.50 12.67
C PHE A 109 11.55 -8.96 12.91
N GLY A 110 10.75 -9.60 13.77
CA GLY A 110 10.74 -11.06 13.90
C GLY A 110 10.13 -11.74 12.65
N PRO A 111 10.53 -13.00 12.35
CA PRO A 111 9.90 -13.76 11.28
C PRO A 111 8.42 -14.04 11.61
N MET A 112 7.61 -14.26 10.58
CA MET A 112 6.19 -14.67 10.71
C MET A 112 5.31 -13.68 11.48
N MET A 113 5.62 -12.41 11.46
CA MET A 113 4.94 -11.37 12.25
C MET A 113 3.71 -10.79 11.53
N PHE A 114 3.71 -10.72 10.21
CA PHE A 114 2.74 -9.93 9.46
C PHE A 114 1.67 -10.79 8.78
N ASN A 115 0.41 -10.42 8.98
CA ASN A 115 -0.73 -11.04 8.31
C ASN A 115 -0.94 -10.51 6.89
N LEU A 116 -0.43 -9.32 6.59
CA LEU A 116 -0.48 -8.72 5.27
C LEU A 116 0.82 -7.95 5.02
N ILE A 117 1.39 -8.09 3.83
CA ILE A 117 2.52 -7.28 3.36
C ILE A 117 2.15 -6.66 2.02
N VAL A 118 2.29 -5.35 1.91
CA VAL A 118 1.96 -4.54 0.73
C VAL A 118 3.04 -3.50 0.46
N SER A 119 2.94 -2.75 -0.62
CA SER A 119 3.78 -1.58 -0.86
C SER A 119 2.94 -0.42 -1.38
N GLU A 120 3.00 0.73 -0.70
CA GLU A 120 2.39 1.95 -1.19
C GLU A 120 3.11 2.47 -2.44
N ARG A 121 4.45 2.37 -2.46
CA ARG A 121 5.29 2.78 -3.58
C ARG A 121 5.00 1.95 -4.84
N ASP A 122 4.73 0.65 -4.70
CA ASP A 122 4.31 -0.19 -5.82
C ASP A 122 2.99 0.30 -6.42
N VAL A 123 1.99 0.56 -5.58
CA VAL A 123 0.65 1.00 -6.02
C VAL A 123 0.68 2.39 -6.65
N LEU A 124 1.35 3.36 -6.02
CA LEU A 124 1.30 4.77 -6.43
C LEU A 124 2.37 5.15 -7.47
N ALA A 125 3.54 4.52 -7.39
CA ALA A 125 4.68 4.83 -8.25
C ALA A 125 5.05 3.68 -9.22
N GLY A 126 4.47 2.50 -9.06
CA GLY A 126 4.76 1.32 -9.87
C GLY A 126 6.16 0.75 -9.64
N THR A 127 6.72 0.97 -8.47
CA THR A 127 8.09 0.56 -8.12
C THR A 127 8.07 -0.55 -7.09
N ILE A 128 8.59 -1.72 -7.44
CA ILE A 128 8.72 -2.87 -6.55
C ILE A 128 9.81 -2.66 -5.49
N PRO A 129 9.72 -3.32 -4.30
CA PRO A 129 10.76 -3.25 -3.28
C PRO A 129 12.11 -3.77 -3.79
N LYS A 130 13.20 -3.27 -3.21
CA LYS A 130 14.57 -3.72 -3.52
C LYS A 130 14.87 -5.10 -2.96
N ASP A 131 14.30 -5.43 -1.79
CA ASP A 131 14.50 -6.74 -1.17
C ASP A 131 13.75 -7.81 -1.96
N PRO A 132 14.35 -8.97 -2.23
CA PRO A 132 13.70 -10.02 -3.01
C PRO A 132 12.49 -10.61 -2.26
N ALA A 133 11.45 -10.98 -3.01
CA ALA A 133 10.20 -11.50 -2.43
C ALA A 133 10.40 -12.68 -1.46
N PRO A 134 11.31 -13.65 -1.66
CA PRO A 134 11.57 -14.70 -0.68
C PRO A 134 12.04 -14.18 0.68
N GLU A 135 12.83 -13.11 0.72
CA GLU A 135 13.23 -12.47 1.97
C GLU A 135 12.05 -11.78 2.67
N VAL A 136 11.23 -11.07 1.90
CA VAL A 136 9.99 -10.44 2.39
C VAL A 136 9.02 -11.50 2.90
N PHE A 137 8.87 -12.62 2.19
CA PHE A 137 7.99 -13.72 2.54
C PHE A 137 8.28 -14.34 3.90
N ARG A 138 9.52 -14.27 4.41
CA ARG A 138 9.88 -14.76 5.75
C ARG A 138 9.09 -14.09 6.87
N TYR A 139 8.67 -12.86 6.65
CA TYR A 139 7.93 -12.06 7.64
C TYR A 139 6.43 -12.32 7.65
N LEU A 140 5.89 -13.06 6.66
CA LEU A 140 4.47 -13.44 6.63
C LEU A 140 4.12 -14.44 7.73
N ALA A 141 3.04 -14.17 8.44
CA ALA A 141 2.43 -15.10 9.39
C ALA A 141 1.92 -16.37 8.68
N PRO A 142 2.03 -17.55 9.31
CA PRO A 142 1.46 -18.78 8.78
C PRO A 142 -0.07 -18.74 8.78
N ALA A 143 -0.70 -19.68 8.07
CA ALA A 143 -2.13 -19.88 8.02
C ALA A 143 -2.91 -18.67 7.43
N GLY A 144 -2.40 -18.09 6.36
CA GLY A 144 -3.12 -17.08 5.56
C GLY A 144 -2.50 -15.69 5.55
N GLY A 145 -1.26 -15.53 6.04
CA GLY A 145 -0.49 -14.32 5.76
C GLY A 145 -0.31 -14.15 4.25
N ALA A 146 -0.56 -12.94 3.74
CA ALA A 146 -0.57 -12.64 2.32
C ALA A 146 0.42 -11.54 1.94
N LEU A 147 1.15 -11.77 0.86
CA LEU A 147 1.97 -10.80 0.16
C LEU A 147 1.19 -10.34 -1.07
N VAL A 148 0.81 -9.04 -1.13
CA VAL A 148 -0.07 -8.50 -2.17
C VAL A 148 0.60 -7.33 -2.85
N PHE A 149 0.86 -7.47 -4.15
CA PHE A 149 1.49 -6.43 -4.96
C PHE A 149 0.72 -6.21 -6.27
N SER A 150 0.77 -5.00 -6.79
CA SER A 150 0.19 -4.67 -8.08
C SER A 150 1.08 -5.16 -9.23
N LYS A 151 0.51 -5.21 -10.43
CA LYS A 151 1.28 -5.54 -11.63
C LYS A 151 2.39 -4.53 -11.92
N GLY A 152 2.31 -3.31 -11.37
CA GLY A 152 3.20 -2.22 -11.70
C GLY A 152 3.17 -1.86 -13.20
N LYS A 153 4.04 -0.94 -13.61
CA LYS A 153 4.22 -0.60 -15.04
C LYS A 153 4.91 -1.73 -15.82
N GLU A 154 5.65 -2.59 -15.13
CA GLU A 154 6.43 -3.68 -15.71
C GLU A 154 6.08 -5.03 -15.08
N ALA A 155 5.02 -5.66 -15.60
CA ALA A 155 4.54 -6.98 -15.13
C ALA A 155 5.63 -8.07 -15.07
N LEU A 156 6.58 -8.02 -16.01
CA LEU A 156 7.70 -8.94 -16.06
C LEU A 156 8.64 -8.79 -14.86
N LEU A 157 8.90 -7.57 -14.42
CA LEU A 157 9.73 -7.31 -13.23
C LEU A 157 9.04 -7.78 -11.97
N THR A 158 7.74 -7.53 -11.82
CA THR A 158 6.97 -8.01 -10.67
C THR A 158 6.99 -9.54 -10.61
N LYS A 159 6.75 -10.23 -11.75
CA LYS A 159 6.84 -11.70 -11.81
C LYS A 159 8.24 -12.21 -11.46
N LYS A 160 9.28 -11.59 -11.99
CA LYS A 160 10.68 -11.94 -11.69
C LYS A 160 11.00 -11.71 -10.21
N TRP A 161 10.47 -10.65 -9.63
CA TRP A 161 10.66 -10.33 -8.21
C TRP A 161 10.10 -11.42 -7.30
N PHE A 162 8.91 -11.96 -7.60
CA PHE A 162 8.33 -13.07 -6.85
C PHE A 162 9.16 -14.38 -6.95
N GLY A 163 9.92 -14.56 -8.04
CA GLY A 163 10.78 -15.73 -8.23
C GLY A 163 10.01 -17.04 -8.20
N ASN A 164 10.43 -17.94 -7.30
CA ASN A 164 9.84 -19.28 -7.13
C ASN A 164 8.71 -19.34 -6.09
N LEU A 165 8.25 -18.20 -5.56
CA LEU A 165 7.11 -18.22 -4.66
C LEU A 165 5.84 -18.66 -5.41
N ASP A 166 5.03 -19.50 -4.76
CA ASP A 166 3.70 -19.81 -5.25
C ASP A 166 2.85 -18.54 -5.27
N THR A 167 2.50 -18.10 -6.47
CA THR A 167 1.90 -16.78 -6.68
C THR A 167 0.68 -16.90 -7.57
N ARG A 168 -0.46 -16.43 -7.07
CA ARG A 168 -1.70 -16.32 -7.83
C ARG A 168 -1.77 -14.97 -8.52
N TYR A 169 -2.33 -14.95 -9.72
CA TYR A 169 -2.63 -13.77 -10.51
C TYR A 169 -4.12 -13.48 -10.45
N ILE A 170 -4.49 -12.32 -9.96
CA ILE A 170 -5.88 -11.92 -9.83
C ILE A 170 -6.09 -10.63 -10.64
N ARG A 171 -6.91 -10.71 -11.70
CA ARG A 171 -7.28 -9.55 -12.51
C ARG A 171 -8.60 -8.99 -12.01
N ASN A 172 -8.64 -7.68 -11.77
CA ASN A 172 -9.89 -6.97 -11.55
C ASN A 172 -10.42 -6.44 -12.89
N GLU A 173 -11.55 -6.96 -13.33
CA GLU A 173 -12.15 -6.59 -14.62
C GLU A 173 -12.64 -5.13 -14.66
N LYS A 174 -12.97 -4.54 -13.50
CA LYS A 174 -13.53 -3.18 -13.44
C LYS A 174 -12.50 -2.08 -13.67
N ASN A 175 -11.26 -2.28 -13.25
CA ASN A 175 -10.21 -1.26 -13.32
C ASN A 175 -8.90 -1.76 -13.93
N GLU A 176 -8.94 -2.95 -14.57
CA GLU A 176 -7.79 -3.61 -15.21
C GLU A 176 -6.57 -3.82 -14.30
N THR A 177 -6.71 -3.62 -12.98
CA THR A 177 -5.62 -3.86 -12.04
C THR A 177 -5.36 -5.36 -11.94
N VAL A 178 -4.10 -5.74 -12.07
CA VAL A 178 -3.65 -7.12 -11.86
C VAL A 178 -2.87 -7.17 -10.55
N TRP A 179 -3.23 -8.13 -9.71
CA TRP A 179 -2.59 -8.37 -8.43
C TRP A 179 -1.79 -9.66 -8.47
N PHE A 180 -0.64 -9.63 -7.85
CA PHE A 180 0.19 -10.79 -7.55
C PHE A 180 0.02 -11.08 -6.06
N VAL A 181 -0.44 -12.28 -5.74
CA VAL A 181 -0.72 -12.69 -4.36
C VAL A 181 0.02 -13.97 -4.05
N SER A 182 0.88 -13.95 -3.04
CA SER A 182 1.51 -15.15 -2.50
C SER A 182 1.10 -15.30 -1.04
N GLU A 183 0.55 -16.46 -0.68
CA GLU A 183 0.08 -16.75 0.67
C GLU A 183 1.02 -17.73 1.38
N ARG A 184 1.23 -17.53 2.68
CA ARG A 184 1.94 -18.51 3.49
C ARG A 184 0.98 -19.58 3.97
N PRO A 185 1.19 -20.86 3.63
CA PRO A 185 0.39 -21.96 4.13
C PRO A 185 0.60 -22.16 5.64
N ARG A 186 -0.23 -22.99 6.25
CA ARG A 186 0.00 -23.49 7.60
C ARG A 186 1.34 -24.24 7.67
N LEU A 187 2.01 -24.13 8.79
CA LEU A 187 3.23 -24.91 9.02
C LEU A 187 2.86 -26.39 9.14
N LYS A 188 3.66 -27.25 8.50
CA LYS A 188 3.49 -28.71 8.65
C LYS A 188 3.61 -29.08 10.12
N GLY A 189 2.64 -29.84 10.64
CA GLY A 189 2.63 -30.26 12.04
C GLY A 189 2.01 -29.27 13.03
N SER A 190 1.55 -28.08 12.59
CA SER A 190 0.73 -27.22 13.44
C SER A 190 -0.67 -27.79 13.52
N GLY A 191 -1.06 -28.27 14.70
CA GLY A 191 -2.43 -28.72 14.97
C GLY A 191 -3.44 -27.55 14.94
N ASP A 192 -4.72 -27.88 14.84
CA ASP A 192 -5.79 -26.92 15.11
C ASP A 192 -5.85 -26.71 16.63
N TRP A 193 -5.46 -25.56 17.11
CA TRP A 193 -5.57 -25.11 18.49
C TRP A 193 -6.90 -24.39 18.69
#